data_798c62f17747f283ce77e5aaa8d45846
#
_entry.id   798c62f17747f283ce77e5aaa8d45846
#
_cell.length_a   1.000
_cell.length_b   1.000
_cell.length_c   1.000
_cell.angle_alpha   90.00
_cell.angle_beta   90.00
_cell.angle_gamma   90.00
#
_symmetry.space_group_name_H-M   'P 1'
#
loop_
_entity.id
_entity.type
_entity.pdbx_description
1 polymer ?
#
loop_
_entity_poly.entity_id
_entity_poly.type
_entity_poly.pdbx_seq_one_letter_code
_entity_poly.pdbx_strand_id
1 'polypeptide(L)'
;MVLHEYVGKMLRKEGKIVVENVKKLMRKAMGIVLSVVLTLGCILGSGTIAWAEGETADAAAKIKVACVGDSLTEGYTSTGANSGKKGPNAYPARLQSLLGSGYEVKNFGETGAFLMEGTSNPYKSGTEYEQSKAYNADIVIIMLGTNDSKNWNEENYKTQMTAFYNEYKTENNKVIFATSPKCYQTTGNDITQEKVEK
;
A
#
# COMPACT_ATOMS: atom_id res chain seq x y z
N MET A 1 -15.17 -12.54 -3.39
CA MET A 1 -14.70 -12.58 -4.80
C MET A 1 -14.85 -11.26 -5.54
N VAL A 2 -15.86 -10.44 -5.26
CA VAL A 2 -16.16 -9.20 -6.02
C VAL A 2 -15.20 -8.03 -5.73
N LEU A 3 -14.79 -7.82 -4.49
CA LEU A 3 -13.92 -6.69 -4.10
C LEU A 3 -12.49 -6.84 -4.65
N HIS A 4 -11.98 -8.06 -4.68
CA HIS A 4 -10.64 -8.38 -5.18
C HIS A 4 -10.49 -8.09 -6.69
N GLU A 5 -11.57 -8.34 -7.45
CA GLU A 5 -11.62 -8.08 -8.89
C GLU A 5 -11.78 -6.59 -9.19
N TYR A 6 -12.54 -5.87 -8.37
CA TYR A 6 -12.79 -4.43 -8.54
C TYR A 6 -11.55 -3.58 -8.24
N VAL A 7 -10.86 -3.84 -7.13
CA VAL A 7 -9.60 -3.15 -6.78
C VAL A 7 -8.52 -3.44 -7.81
N GLY A 8 -8.39 -4.69 -8.25
CA GLY A 8 -7.43 -5.05 -9.29
C GLY A 8 -7.74 -4.45 -10.67
N LYS A 9 -9.01 -4.22 -11.01
CA LYS A 9 -9.42 -3.54 -12.25
C LYS A 9 -9.20 -2.03 -12.17
N MET A 10 -9.50 -1.40 -11.02
CA MET A 10 -9.29 0.03 -10.83
C MET A 10 -7.81 0.41 -10.85
N LEU A 11 -6.98 -0.31 -10.12
CA LEU A 11 -5.54 -0.07 -10.08
C LEU A 11 -4.88 -0.33 -11.45
N ARG A 12 -5.33 -1.34 -12.20
CA ARG A 12 -4.87 -1.59 -13.58
C ARG A 12 -5.28 -0.50 -14.56
N LYS A 13 -6.47 0.07 -14.42
CA LYS A 13 -6.96 1.12 -15.34
C LYS A 13 -6.21 2.43 -15.13
N GLU A 14 -6.03 2.85 -13.89
CA GLU A 14 -5.28 4.08 -13.56
C GLU A 14 -3.78 3.92 -13.80
N GLY A 15 -3.20 2.77 -13.48
CA GLY A 15 -1.80 2.47 -13.78
C GLY A 15 -1.50 2.50 -15.28
N LYS A 16 -2.41 2.02 -16.14
CA LYS A 16 -2.25 2.12 -17.60
C LYS A 16 -2.25 3.56 -18.09
N ILE A 17 -3.13 4.41 -17.54
CA ILE A 17 -3.20 5.84 -17.91
C ILE A 17 -1.92 6.57 -17.50
N VAL A 18 -1.41 6.30 -16.31
CA VAL A 18 -0.14 6.91 -15.83
C VAL A 18 1.03 6.45 -16.69
N VAL A 19 1.15 5.15 -16.97
CA VAL A 19 2.22 4.60 -17.82
C VAL A 19 2.15 5.16 -19.25
N GLU A 20 0.97 5.31 -19.82
CA GLU A 20 0.78 5.87 -21.17
C GLU A 20 1.22 7.36 -21.22
N ASN A 21 0.84 8.14 -20.21
CA ASN A 21 1.22 9.55 -20.10
C ASN A 21 2.72 9.73 -19.87
N VAL A 22 3.35 8.89 -19.05
CA VAL A 22 4.80 8.90 -18.84
C VAL A 22 5.53 8.50 -20.11
N LYS A 23 5.09 7.46 -20.84
CA LYS A 23 5.68 7.09 -22.13
C LYS A 23 5.56 8.21 -23.17
N LYS A 24 4.46 8.95 -23.19
CA LYS A 24 4.26 10.08 -24.09
C LYS A 24 5.19 11.25 -23.76
N LEU A 25 5.42 11.50 -22.46
CA LEU A 25 6.36 12.52 -21.99
C LEU A 25 7.82 12.14 -22.32
N MET A 26 8.18 10.88 -22.09
CA MET A 26 9.52 10.37 -22.42
C MET A 26 9.81 10.40 -23.92
N ARG A 27 8.84 10.05 -24.78
CA ARG A 27 9.00 10.17 -26.26
C ARG A 27 9.23 11.61 -26.69
N LYS A 28 8.57 12.59 -26.07
CA LYS A 28 8.81 14.03 -26.33
C LYS A 28 10.21 14.46 -25.88
N ALA A 29 10.64 14.06 -24.68
CA ALA A 29 11.96 14.38 -24.16
C ALA A 29 13.08 13.75 -25.00
N MET A 30 12.92 12.49 -25.43
CA MET A 30 13.90 11.78 -26.25
C MET A 30 14.01 12.37 -27.66
N GLY A 31 12.91 12.90 -28.24
CA GLY A 31 12.91 13.61 -29.50
C GLY A 31 13.73 14.93 -29.46
N ILE A 32 13.69 15.63 -28.33
CA ILE A 32 14.44 16.87 -28.12
C ILE A 32 15.94 16.59 -27.95
N VAL A 33 16.31 15.55 -27.18
CA VAL A 33 17.71 15.17 -26.97
C VAL A 33 18.34 14.67 -28.27
N LEU A 34 17.63 13.89 -29.07
CA LEU A 34 18.13 13.38 -30.36
C LEU A 34 18.36 14.51 -31.37
N SER A 35 17.54 15.56 -31.37
CA SER A 35 17.72 16.72 -32.27
C SER A 35 18.95 17.57 -31.88
N VAL A 36 19.23 17.70 -30.57
CA VAL A 36 20.39 18.45 -30.08
C VAL A 36 21.70 17.71 -30.37
N VAL A 37 21.73 16.39 -30.27
CA VAL A 37 22.92 15.56 -30.56
C VAL A 37 23.25 15.57 -32.06
N LEU A 38 22.24 15.54 -32.93
CA LEU A 38 22.47 15.60 -34.41
C LEU A 38 22.98 16.95 -34.89
N THR A 39 22.68 18.05 -34.20
CA THR A 39 23.17 19.38 -34.58
C THR A 39 24.58 19.67 -34.07
N LEU A 40 25.04 19.01 -32.98
CA LEU A 40 26.39 19.19 -32.45
C LEU A 40 27.43 18.25 -33.08
N GLY A 41 26.98 17.13 -33.68
CA GLY A 41 27.87 16.12 -34.29
C GLY A 41 28.55 16.52 -35.61
N CYS A 42 28.18 17.65 -36.24
CA CYS A 42 28.75 18.10 -37.53
C CYS A 42 29.96 19.00 -37.40
N ILE A 43 30.46 19.30 -36.20
CA ILE A 43 31.52 20.33 -36.03
C ILE A 43 32.89 19.78 -35.60
N LEU A 44 33.00 18.53 -35.15
CA LEU A 44 34.29 17.97 -34.69
C LEU A 44 34.60 16.64 -35.37
N GLY A 45 35.71 16.67 -36.14
CA GLY A 45 36.20 15.52 -36.91
C GLY A 45 36.67 14.33 -36.06
N SER A 46 36.57 13.19 -36.69
CA SER A 46 37.29 11.92 -36.53
C SER A 46 37.97 11.67 -35.15
N GLY A 47 37.21 11.17 -34.20
CA GLY A 47 37.71 10.47 -33.00
C GLY A 47 36.81 9.30 -32.71
N THR A 48 37.38 8.10 -32.56
CA THR A 48 36.65 6.90 -32.19
C THR A 48 36.07 7.05 -30.78
N ILE A 49 34.76 7.24 -30.66
CA ILE A 49 34.07 7.28 -29.38
C ILE A 49 33.85 5.83 -28.99
N ALA A 50 34.57 5.35 -27.96
CA ALA A 50 34.26 4.15 -27.26
C ALA A 50 32.95 4.40 -26.49
N TRP A 51 31.90 3.72 -26.88
CA TRP A 51 30.63 3.72 -26.15
C TRP A 51 30.85 2.98 -24.82
N ALA A 52 31.00 3.72 -23.75
CA ALA A 52 30.84 3.12 -22.42
C ALA A 52 29.35 2.77 -22.25
N GLU A 53 29.02 1.51 -22.43
CA GLU A 53 27.75 0.95 -21.96
C GLU A 53 27.72 1.03 -20.43
N GLY A 54 27.18 2.09 -19.93
CA GLY A 54 26.85 2.32 -18.53
C GLY A 54 25.42 2.84 -18.46
N GLU A 55 24.46 2.09 -19.04
CA GLU A 55 23.06 2.29 -18.69
C GLU A 55 22.84 1.75 -17.28
N THR A 56 23.05 2.61 -16.29
CA THR A 56 22.24 2.48 -15.08
C THR A 56 20.81 2.77 -15.49
N ALA A 57 20.06 1.71 -15.82
CA ALA A 57 18.61 1.81 -15.91
C ALA A 57 18.14 2.44 -14.61
N ASP A 58 17.71 3.70 -14.70
CA ASP A 58 17.06 4.41 -13.60
C ASP A 58 15.83 3.55 -13.25
N ALA A 59 15.97 2.72 -12.22
CA ALA A 59 14.91 1.80 -11.81
C ALA A 59 13.73 2.69 -11.42
N ALA A 60 12.74 2.75 -12.30
CA ALA A 60 11.54 3.56 -12.08
C ALA A 60 11.06 3.37 -10.63
N ALA A 61 10.93 4.48 -9.90
CA ALA A 61 10.57 4.45 -8.49
C ALA A 61 9.30 3.61 -8.30
N LYS A 62 9.35 2.62 -7.42
CA LYS A 62 8.20 1.75 -7.14
C LYS A 62 7.11 2.52 -6.45
N ILE A 63 5.86 2.20 -6.77
CA ILE A 63 4.69 2.70 -6.04
C ILE A 63 4.66 2.01 -4.67
N LYS A 64 4.76 2.79 -3.61
CA LYS A 64 4.75 2.31 -2.24
C LYS A 64 3.33 2.09 -1.73
N VAL A 65 3.05 0.92 -1.19
CA VAL A 65 1.76 0.57 -0.60
C VAL A 65 1.95 0.18 0.86
N ALA A 66 1.33 0.94 1.76
CA ALA A 66 1.26 0.60 3.18
C ALA A 66 -0.04 -0.15 3.49
N CYS A 67 0.06 -1.32 4.09
CA CYS A 67 -1.08 -2.08 4.60
C CYS A 67 -1.11 -1.92 6.12
N VAL A 68 -1.98 -1.05 6.60
CA VAL A 68 -2.20 -0.70 8.01
C VAL A 68 -3.37 -1.51 8.55
N GLY A 69 -3.24 -2.09 9.75
CA GLY A 69 -4.33 -2.87 10.31
C GLY A 69 -3.96 -3.67 11.56
N ASP A 70 -4.84 -4.59 11.90
CA ASP A 70 -4.72 -5.46 13.06
C ASP A 70 -4.09 -6.83 12.73
N SER A 71 -4.42 -7.87 13.50
CA SER A 71 -3.96 -9.25 13.28
C SER A 71 -4.33 -9.82 11.90
N LEU A 72 -5.42 -9.37 11.29
CA LEU A 72 -5.82 -9.79 9.95
C LEU A 72 -4.86 -9.25 8.89
N THR A 73 -4.38 -8.02 9.06
CA THR A 73 -3.35 -7.42 8.21
C THR A 73 -1.99 -8.05 8.49
N GLU A 74 -1.62 -8.22 9.75
CA GLU A 74 -0.38 -8.86 10.15
C GLU A 74 -0.27 -10.29 9.60
N GLY A 75 -1.40 -10.98 9.45
CA GLY A 75 -1.45 -12.39 9.05
C GLY A 75 -1.16 -13.31 10.22
N TYR A 76 -1.59 -12.91 11.42
CA TYR A 76 -1.45 -13.69 12.64
C TYR A 76 -2.16 -15.04 12.50
N THR A 77 -1.47 -16.11 12.87
CA THR A 77 -2.06 -17.44 13.03
C THR A 77 -1.83 -17.91 14.46
N SER A 78 -2.86 -18.48 15.07
CA SER A 78 -2.78 -19.00 16.45
C SER A 78 -1.91 -20.26 16.60
N THR A 79 -1.57 -20.89 15.47
CA THR A 79 -0.82 -22.15 15.45
C THR A 79 0.23 -22.18 14.36
N GLY A 80 1.36 -22.82 14.63
CA GLY A 80 2.38 -23.13 13.64
C GLY A 80 3.52 -22.11 13.52
N ALA A 81 4.38 -22.31 12.52
CA ALA A 81 5.62 -21.56 12.31
C ALA A 81 5.43 -20.07 12.00
N ASN A 82 4.21 -19.63 11.69
CA ASN A 82 3.85 -18.24 11.36
C ASN A 82 3.10 -17.54 12.51
N SER A 83 3.08 -18.12 13.69
CA SER A 83 2.46 -17.51 14.87
C SER A 83 3.08 -16.13 15.14
N GLY A 84 2.27 -15.08 15.10
CA GLY A 84 2.69 -13.70 15.38
C GLY A 84 3.65 -13.08 14.35
N LYS A 85 3.73 -13.60 13.14
CA LYS A 85 4.64 -13.11 12.10
C LYS A 85 3.92 -12.76 10.81
N LYS A 86 4.39 -11.72 10.14
CA LYS A 86 3.96 -11.27 8.82
C LYS A 86 4.37 -12.29 7.75
N GLY A 87 3.56 -13.36 7.63
CA GLY A 87 3.87 -14.51 6.78
C GLY A 87 3.48 -14.33 5.32
N PRO A 88 3.91 -15.26 4.43
CA PRO A 88 3.65 -15.20 2.99
C PRO A 88 2.16 -15.35 2.64
N ASN A 89 1.34 -15.83 3.56
CA ASN A 89 -0.10 -15.98 3.39
C ASN A 89 -0.91 -14.77 3.87
N ALA A 90 -0.28 -13.80 4.54
CA ALA A 90 -0.91 -12.53 4.87
C ALA A 90 -1.33 -11.78 3.60
N TYR A 91 -2.46 -11.07 3.63
CA TYR A 91 -2.95 -10.40 2.43
C TYR A 91 -1.95 -9.38 1.83
N PRO A 92 -1.13 -8.66 2.61
CA PRO A 92 -0.14 -7.75 2.03
C PRO A 92 0.90 -8.47 1.18
N ALA A 93 1.34 -9.66 1.58
CA ALA A 93 2.27 -10.48 0.79
C ALA A 93 1.61 -10.99 -0.50
N ARG A 94 0.34 -11.37 -0.43
CA ARG A 94 -0.44 -11.74 -1.62
C ARG A 94 -0.66 -10.56 -2.54
N LEU A 95 -0.93 -9.38 -1.99
CA LEU A 95 -1.06 -8.14 -2.74
C LEU A 95 0.23 -7.81 -3.49
N GLN A 96 1.40 -7.91 -2.82
CA GLN A 96 2.70 -7.74 -3.46
C GLN A 96 2.88 -8.67 -4.66
N SER A 97 2.54 -9.96 -4.49
CA SER A 97 2.64 -10.95 -5.57
C SER A 97 1.75 -10.63 -6.77
N LEU A 98 0.56 -10.06 -6.51
CA LEU A 98 -0.40 -9.70 -7.57
C LEU A 98 -0.03 -8.40 -8.29
N LEU A 99 0.54 -7.44 -7.59
CA LEU A 99 0.92 -6.13 -8.14
C LEU A 99 2.26 -6.20 -8.92
N GLY A 100 3.13 -7.14 -8.58
CA GLY A 100 4.41 -7.33 -9.25
C GLY A 100 5.48 -6.32 -8.84
N SER A 101 6.55 -6.25 -9.64
CA SER A 101 7.79 -5.52 -9.31
C SER A 101 7.67 -4.00 -9.35
N GLY A 102 6.65 -3.44 -9.98
CA GLY A 102 6.38 -1.99 -10.02
C GLY A 102 5.86 -1.42 -8.70
N TYR A 103 5.57 -2.28 -7.73
CA TYR A 103 5.05 -1.90 -6.42
C TYR A 103 5.95 -2.41 -5.30
N GLU A 104 5.93 -1.71 -4.18
CA GLU A 104 6.54 -2.13 -2.92
C GLU A 104 5.48 -2.11 -1.83
N VAL A 105 4.98 -3.30 -1.45
CA VAL A 105 3.93 -3.46 -0.44
C VAL A 105 4.55 -3.78 0.91
N LYS A 106 4.27 -2.97 1.92
CA LYS A 106 4.70 -3.23 3.31
C LYS A 106 3.52 -3.52 4.22
N ASN A 107 3.75 -4.47 5.11
CA ASN A 107 2.80 -4.92 6.11
C ASN A 107 3.07 -4.20 7.45
N PHE A 108 2.15 -3.34 7.86
CA PHE A 108 2.12 -2.62 9.12
C PHE A 108 0.93 -3.08 9.97
N GLY A 109 0.63 -4.38 9.94
CA GLY A 109 -0.36 -4.99 10.81
C GLY A 109 0.19 -5.17 12.23
N GLU A 110 -0.66 -4.97 13.24
CA GLU A 110 -0.36 -5.14 14.65
C GLU A 110 -1.46 -5.94 15.34
N THR A 111 -1.12 -7.14 15.81
CA THR A 111 -2.09 -8.04 16.45
C THR A 111 -2.76 -7.39 17.66
N GLY A 112 -4.09 -7.47 17.69
CA GLY A 112 -4.91 -6.93 18.78
C GLY A 112 -5.15 -5.44 18.72
N ALA A 113 -4.65 -4.74 17.70
CA ALA A 113 -4.78 -3.30 17.59
C ALA A 113 -6.22 -2.84 17.33
N PHE A 114 -6.58 -1.73 17.95
CA PHE A 114 -7.85 -1.02 17.79
C PHE A 114 -7.62 0.26 16.98
N LEU A 115 -8.62 0.69 16.24
CA LEU A 115 -8.62 2.03 15.65
C LEU A 115 -8.86 3.07 16.74
N MET A 116 -9.78 2.78 17.67
CA MET A 116 -10.18 3.72 18.73
C MET A 116 -9.09 3.87 19.79
N GLU A 117 -8.77 5.12 20.10
CA GLU A 117 -7.95 5.50 21.25
C GLU A 117 -8.72 5.26 22.57
N GLY A 118 -7.99 5.12 23.68
CA GLY A 118 -8.59 4.80 24.99
C GLY A 118 -8.92 3.31 25.16
N THR A 119 -8.56 2.47 24.20
CA THR A 119 -8.65 1.00 24.28
C THR A 119 -7.37 0.41 24.86
N SER A 120 -7.33 -0.92 25.04
CA SER A 120 -6.18 -1.61 25.62
C SER A 120 -4.95 -1.63 24.72
N ASN A 121 -5.12 -1.50 23.39
CA ASN A 121 -4.03 -1.50 22.40
C ASN A 121 -4.40 -0.60 21.20
N PRO A 122 -4.41 0.74 21.36
CA PRO A 122 -4.67 1.62 20.23
C PRO A 122 -3.55 1.53 19.20
N TYR A 123 -3.86 1.35 17.93
CA TYR A 123 -2.86 1.26 16.85
C TYR A 123 -1.89 2.45 16.83
N LYS A 124 -2.38 3.65 17.13
CA LYS A 124 -1.56 4.88 17.21
C LYS A 124 -0.47 4.84 18.27
N SER A 125 -0.59 3.98 19.28
CA SER A 125 0.42 3.81 20.32
C SER A 125 1.48 2.78 19.97
N GLY A 126 1.31 2.08 18.84
CA GLY A 126 2.19 0.99 18.42
C GLY A 126 3.34 1.44 17.52
N THR A 127 4.39 0.64 17.49
CA THR A 127 5.55 0.85 16.61
C THR A 127 5.17 0.80 15.12
N GLU A 128 4.18 -0.01 14.77
CA GLU A 128 3.70 -0.17 13.39
C GLU A 128 3.07 1.12 12.84
N TYR A 129 2.41 1.90 13.71
CA TYR A 129 1.90 3.21 13.34
C TYR A 129 3.03 4.15 12.92
N GLU A 130 4.05 4.31 13.76
CA GLU A 130 5.19 5.19 13.49
C GLU A 130 5.94 4.76 12.21
N GLN A 131 6.17 3.47 12.04
CA GLN A 131 6.84 2.93 10.86
C GLN A 131 6.01 3.14 9.60
N SER A 132 4.68 2.96 9.66
CA SER A 132 3.79 3.17 8.52
C SER A 132 3.73 4.64 8.08
N LYS A 133 3.78 5.56 9.03
CA LYS A 133 3.86 7.01 8.76
C LYS A 133 5.20 7.37 8.10
N ALA A 134 6.31 6.87 8.68
CA ALA A 134 7.65 7.11 8.16
C ALA A 134 7.87 6.50 6.76
N TYR A 135 7.12 5.47 6.40
CA TYR A 135 7.23 4.83 5.09
C TYR A 135 6.82 5.74 3.93
N ASN A 136 5.99 6.74 4.18
CA ASN A 136 5.52 7.73 3.20
C ASN A 136 4.99 7.06 1.93
N ALA A 137 3.92 6.29 2.07
CA ALA A 137 3.34 5.49 1.01
C ALA A 137 2.49 6.31 0.03
N ASP A 138 2.54 5.93 -1.26
CA ASP A 138 1.66 6.47 -2.31
C ASP A 138 0.21 5.98 -2.15
N ILE A 139 0.05 4.77 -1.60
CA ILE A 139 -1.25 4.16 -1.31
C ILE A 139 -1.22 3.62 0.12
N VAL A 140 -2.19 4.01 0.92
CA VAL A 140 -2.40 3.49 2.28
C VAL A 140 -3.72 2.71 2.31
N ILE A 141 -3.67 1.46 2.69
CA ILE A 141 -4.85 0.60 2.89
C ILE A 141 -5.00 0.39 4.39
N ILE A 142 -6.11 0.87 4.96
CA ILE A 142 -6.41 0.77 6.38
C ILE A 142 -7.51 -0.27 6.59
N MET A 143 -7.22 -1.31 7.36
CA MET A 143 -8.18 -2.35 7.76
C MET A 143 -8.10 -2.53 9.27
N LEU A 144 -8.79 -1.64 9.99
CA LEU A 144 -8.97 -1.63 11.44
C LEU A 144 -10.46 -1.62 11.75
N GLY A 145 -10.82 -2.00 12.97
CA GLY A 145 -12.22 -2.02 13.43
C GLY A 145 -12.70 -3.36 13.92
N THR A 146 -12.04 -4.46 13.51
CA THR A 146 -12.41 -5.80 13.99
C THR A 146 -12.36 -5.90 15.51
N ASN A 147 -11.31 -5.39 16.15
CA ASN A 147 -11.19 -5.39 17.61
C ASN A 147 -12.12 -4.36 18.26
N ASP A 148 -12.37 -3.24 17.60
CA ASP A 148 -13.28 -2.18 18.05
C ASP A 148 -14.72 -2.68 18.19
N SER A 149 -15.11 -3.69 17.42
CA SER A 149 -16.41 -4.34 17.49
C SER A 149 -16.74 -4.95 18.87
N LYS A 150 -15.72 -5.20 19.70
CA LYS A 150 -15.91 -5.70 21.08
C LYS A 150 -16.61 -4.68 21.99
N ASN A 151 -16.28 -3.39 21.79
CA ASN A 151 -16.81 -2.27 22.57
C ASN A 151 -17.31 -1.20 21.60
N TRP A 152 -18.28 -1.56 20.75
CA TRP A 152 -18.72 -0.74 19.64
C TRP A 152 -19.41 0.54 20.09
N ASN A 153 -18.88 1.67 19.62
CA ASN A 153 -19.51 2.98 19.68
C ASN A 153 -19.39 3.65 18.32
N GLU A 154 -20.47 3.68 17.56
CA GLU A 154 -20.49 4.12 16.17
C GLU A 154 -20.02 5.55 15.98
N GLU A 155 -20.49 6.49 16.80
CA GLU A 155 -20.14 7.90 16.70
C GLU A 155 -18.66 8.13 16.98
N ASN A 156 -18.15 7.53 18.06
CA ASN A 156 -16.74 7.60 18.41
C ASN A 156 -15.86 6.97 17.33
N TYR A 157 -16.26 5.79 16.84
CA TYR A 157 -15.53 5.09 15.78
C TYR A 157 -15.44 5.96 14.51
N LYS A 158 -16.55 6.53 14.04
CA LYS A 158 -16.57 7.40 12.85
C LYS A 158 -15.70 8.65 13.04
N THR A 159 -15.75 9.25 14.22
CA THR A 159 -14.94 10.43 14.54
C THR A 159 -13.46 10.09 14.49
N GLN A 160 -13.05 9.02 15.15
CA GLN A 160 -11.65 8.62 15.20
C GLN A 160 -11.15 8.07 13.85
N MET A 161 -12.00 7.38 13.09
CA MET A 161 -11.68 6.94 11.74
C MET A 161 -11.42 8.14 10.81
N THR A 162 -12.21 9.20 10.94
CA THR A 162 -12.00 10.44 10.18
C THR A 162 -10.68 11.11 10.56
N ALA A 163 -10.38 11.19 11.86
CA ALA A 163 -9.12 11.73 12.34
C ALA A 163 -7.92 10.90 11.82
N PHE A 164 -8.04 9.58 11.91
CA PHE A 164 -7.02 8.64 11.43
C PHE A 164 -6.78 8.74 9.91
N TYR A 165 -7.85 8.90 9.13
CA TYR A 165 -7.76 9.19 7.70
C TYR A 165 -6.94 10.45 7.43
N ASN A 166 -7.24 11.54 8.12
CA ASN A 166 -6.59 12.83 7.92
C ASN A 166 -5.10 12.79 8.26
N GLU A 167 -4.69 11.94 9.20
CA GLU A 167 -3.29 11.74 9.53
C GLU A 167 -2.47 11.09 8.42
N TYR A 168 -3.08 10.18 7.66
CA TYR A 168 -2.42 9.52 6.53
C TYR A 168 -2.57 10.28 5.22
N LYS A 169 -3.64 11.05 5.05
CA LYS A 169 -3.96 11.72 3.79
C LYS A 169 -3.03 12.88 3.50
N THR A 170 -2.43 12.86 2.33
CA THR A 170 -1.65 13.96 1.74
C THR A 170 -2.22 14.30 0.36
N GLU A 171 -1.71 15.37 -0.28
CA GLU A 171 -2.12 15.72 -1.66
C GLU A 171 -1.76 14.64 -2.67
N ASN A 172 -0.66 13.91 -2.44
CA ASN A 172 -0.07 13.01 -3.42
C ASN A 172 -0.37 11.53 -3.19
N ASN A 173 -1.04 11.16 -2.09
CA ASN A 173 -1.35 9.76 -1.79
C ASN A 173 -2.83 9.44 -1.89
N LYS A 174 -3.14 8.12 -1.92
CA LYS A 174 -4.49 7.58 -1.80
C LYS A 174 -4.61 6.84 -0.48
N VAL A 175 -5.66 7.14 0.28
CA VAL A 175 -6.02 6.40 1.50
C VAL A 175 -7.33 5.65 1.24
N ILE A 176 -7.34 4.36 1.52
CA ILE A 176 -8.44 3.43 1.28
C ILE A 176 -8.77 2.73 2.60
N PHE A 177 -10.03 2.77 3.02
CA PHE A 177 -10.51 1.90 4.08
C PHE A 177 -11.02 0.59 3.49
N ALA A 178 -10.55 -0.51 4.05
CA ALA A 178 -11.03 -1.85 3.74
C ALA A 178 -11.89 -2.35 4.92
N THR A 179 -13.03 -2.91 4.60
CA THR A 179 -13.85 -3.60 5.60
C THR A 179 -13.20 -4.90 6.05
N SER A 180 -13.40 -5.27 7.31
CA SER A 180 -12.96 -6.56 7.83
C SER A 180 -13.63 -7.71 7.05
N PRO A 181 -12.92 -8.83 6.84
CA PRO A 181 -13.52 -10.00 6.22
C PRO A 181 -14.61 -10.60 7.13
N LYS A 182 -15.46 -11.42 6.54
CA LYS A 182 -16.50 -12.13 7.31
C LYS A 182 -15.89 -12.99 8.41
N CYS A 183 -16.48 -12.89 9.61
CA CYS A 183 -16.13 -13.72 10.76
C CYS A 183 -16.98 -14.98 10.75
N TYR A 184 -16.33 -16.14 10.67
CA TYR A 184 -17.01 -17.45 10.71
C TYR A 184 -16.95 -18.12 12.09
N GLN A 185 -16.32 -17.48 13.06
CA GLN A 185 -16.17 -18.05 14.40
C GLN A 185 -17.44 -17.82 15.20
N THR A 186 -18.01 -18.92 15.71
CA THR A 186 -19.30 -18.94 16.41
C THR A 186 -19.20 -19.09 17.92
N THR A 187 -18.03 -19.42 18.47
CA THR A 187 -17.85 -19.70 19.89
C THR A 187 -16.51 -19.21 20.43
N GLY A 188 -16.52 -18.71 21.67
CA GLY A 188 -15.30 -18.43 22.44
C GLY A 188 -14.55 -17.14 22.11
N ASN A 189 -15.11 -16.27 21.28
CA ASN A 189 -14.52 -14.96 20.97
C ASN A 189 -15.60 -13.87 21.04
N ASP A 190 -15.24 -12.70 21.57
CA ASP A 190 -16.13 -11.53 21.64
C ASP A 190 -16.38 -10.89 20.25
N ILE A 191 -15.66 -11.32 19.22
CA ILE A 191 -15.82 -10.86 17.85
C ILE A 191 -16.76 -11.80 17.11
N THR A 192 -17.93 -11.30 16.72
CA THR A 192 -18.94 -12.03 15.94
C THR A 192 -19.20 -11.36 14.60
N GLN A 193 -19.79 -12.11 13.64
CA GLN A 193 -20.16 -11.56 12.34
C GLN A 193 -21.08 -10.34 12.48
N GLU A 194 -22.08 -10.39 13.35
CA GLU A 194 -23.00 -9.28 13.60
C GLU A 194 -22.29 -8.02 14.09
N LYS A 195 -21.26 -8.17 14.95
CA LYS A 195 -20.48 -7.06 15.47
C LYS A 195 -19.54 -6.46 14.41
N VAL A 196 -19.05 -7.27 13.48
CA VAL A 196 -18.13 -6.82 12.41
C VAL A 196 -18.87 -6.12 11.28
N GLU A 197 -20.17 -6.37 11.10
CA GLU A 197 -21.00 -5.76 10.04
C GLU A 197 -21.57 -4.39 10.42
N LYS A 198 -21.39 -3.91 11.64
CA LYS A 198 -21.81 -2.57 12.11
C LYS A 198 -20.87 -1.50 11.65
#